data_3670d15275dcb2046dc552666d2ae872
#
_entry.id   3670d15275dcb2046dc552666d2ae872
#
_cell.length_a   1.000
_cell.length_b   1.000
_cell.length_c   1.000
_cell.angle_alpha   90.00
_cell.angle_beta   90.00
_cell.angle_gamma   90.00
#
_symmetry.space_group_name_H-M   'P 1'
#
loop_
_entity.id
_entity.type
_entity.pdbx_description
1 polymer ?
#
loop_
_entity_poly.entity_id
_entity_poly.type
_entity_poly.pdbx_seq_one_letter_code
_entity_poly.pdbx_strand_id
1 'polypeptide(L)'
;SGPDRYEVLRIAALADGMMDAVILLFSELTRRPKELHWDFWDDRMRNTVARSLDALETDAASFDPSKPDLGQITTACGVGWIEFRLETLGIDFRDGRPTLSAWFDTFSARESMKNSMPKAH
;
A
#
# COMPACT_ATOMS: atom_id res chain seq x y z
N SER A 1 6.28 6.74 -23.52
CA SER A 1 6.87 8.04 -23.63
C SER A 1 7.47 8.49 -22.30
N GLY A 2 8.41 9.47 -22.38
CA GLY A 2 9.23 9.85 -21.25
C GLY A 2 8.46 10.37 -20.03
N PRO A 3 7.59 11.40 -20.15
CA PRO A 3 6.88 11.95 -18.98
C PRO A 3 5.98 10.94 -18.30
N ASP A 4 5.26 10.14 -19.09
CA ASP A 4 4.35 9.12 -18.54
C ASP A 4 5.15 8.02 -17.86
N ARG A 5 6.27 7.62 -18.44
CA ARG A 5 7.14 6.62 -17.85
C ARG A 5 7.72 7.11 -16.53
N TYR A 6 8.11 8.38 -16.46
CA TYR A 6 8.63 8.97 -15.23
C TYR A 6 7.58 8.91 -14.11
N GLU A 7 6.33 9.29 -14.42
CA GLU A 7 5.26 9.26 -13.43
C GLU A 7 4.97 7.83 -12.95
N VAL A 8 4.93 6.87 -13.87
CA VAL A 8 4.72 5.46 -13.51
C VAL A 8 5.82 4.98 -12.55
N LEU A 9 7.08 5.28 -12.87
CA LEU A 9 8.21 4.89 -12.02
C LEU A 9 8.22 5.61 -10.69
N ARG A 10 7.81 6.88 -10.66
CA ARG A 10 7.70 7.64 -9.41
C ARG A 10 6.66 7.01 -8.48
N ILE A 11 5.50 6.65 -9.01
CA ILE A 11 4.42 6.03 -8.23
C ILE A 11 4.86 4.65 -7.75
N ALA A 12 5.52 3.86 -8.60
CA ALA A 12 6.04 2.57 -8.20
C ALA A 12 7.07 2.70 -7.06
N ALA A 13 7.95 3.69 -7.15
CA ALA A 13 8.93 3.93 -6.09
C ALA A 13 8.27 4.36 -4.79
N LEU A 14 7.23 5.19 -4.86
CA LEU A 14 6.47 5.61 -3.69
C LEU A 14 5.82 4.39 -3.00
N ALA A 15 5.20 3.51 -3.78
CA ALA A 15 4.56 2.31 -3.24
C ALA A 15 5.58 1.33 -2.66
N ASP A 16 6.74 1.18 -3.29
CA ASP A 16 7.82 0.34 -2.78
C ASP A 16 8.36 0.85 -1.45
N GLY A 17 8.56 2.16 -1.33
CA GLY A 17 9.01 2.77 -0.08
C GLY A 17 7.99 2.59 1.04
N MET A 18 6.72 2.71 0.70
CA MET A 18 5.64 2.43 1.64
C MET A 18 5.69 0.98 2.12
N MET A 19 5.88 0.04 1.19
CA MET A 19 5.95 -1.38 1.53
C MET A 19 7.14 -1.69 2.44
N ASP A 20 8.28 -1.06 2.22
CA ASP A 20 9.44 -1.23 3.11
C ASP A 20 9.08 -0.83 4.53
N ALA A 21 8.42 0.31 4.71
CA ALA A 21 8.00 0.77 6.03
C ALA A 21 6.97 -0.17 6.66
N VAL A 22 6.02 -0.66 5.86
CA VAL A 22 4.99 -1.59 6.33
C VAL A 22 5.61 -2.91 6.80
N ILE A 23 6.54 -3.44 6.03
CA ILE A 23 7.22 -4.70 6.37
C ILE A 23 8.02 -4.55 7.66
N LEU A 24 8.74 -3.43 7.82
CA LEU A 24 9.48 -3.16 9.04
C LEU A 24 8.56 -3.07 10.24
N LEU A 25 7.43 -2.38 10.09
CA LEU A 25 6.43 -2.27 11.16
C LEU A 25 5.85 -3.64 11.50
N PHE A 26 5.48 -4.42 10.49
CA PHE A 26 4.92 -5.74 10.69
C PHE A 26 5.90 -6.65 11.44
N SER A 27 7.19 -6.62 11.06
CA SER A 27 8.22 -7.40 11.73
C SER A 27 8.38 -6.98 13.19
N GLU A 28 8.35 -5.68 13.46
CA GLU A 28 8.42 -5.16 14.83
C GLU A 28 7.26 -5.65 15.67
N LEU A 29 6.04 -5.60 15.12
CA LEU A 29 4.84 -5.98 15.86
C LEU A 29 4.70 -7.48 16.08
N THR A 30 5.26 -8.31 15.19
CA THR A 30 5.06 -9.76 15.25
C THR A 30 6.25 -10.55 15.75
N ARG A 31 7.47 -10.03 15.58
CA ARG A 31 8.70 -10.77 15.90
C ARG A 31 9.40 -10.30 17.16
N ARG A 32 9.25 -9.02 17.48
CA ARG A 32 9.91 -8.48 18.67
C ARG A 32 8.98 -8.63 19.87
N PRO A 33 9.49 -9.10 21.04
CA PRO A 33 8.66 -9.15 22.25
C PRO A 33 8.05 -7.78 22.55
N LYS A 34 6.81 -7.78 23.03
CA LYS A 34 6.05 -6.54 23.24
C LYS A 34 6.78 -5.55 24.13
N GLU A 35 7.45 -6.04 25.17
CA GLU A 35 8.19 -5.19 26.12
C GLU A 35 9.42 -4.53 25.52
N LEU A 36 9.86 -5.00 24.34
CA LEU A 36 10.99 -4.42 23.61
C LEU A 36 10.55 -3.51 22.47
N HIS A 37 9.24 -3.32 22.29
CA HIS A 37 8.74 -2.41 21.26
C HIS A 37 9.13 -0.97 21.60
N TRP A 38 9.52 -0.24 20.58
CA TRP A 38 9.89 1.16 20.72
C TRP A 38 8.82 2.02 20.05
N ASP A 39 7.98 2.65 20.87
CA ASP A 39 6.80 3.39 20.36
C ASP A 39 7.20 4.50 19.39
N PHE A 40 8.31 5.19 19.64
CA PHE A 40 8.78 6.22 18.72
C PHE A 40 9.05 5.66 17.33
N TRP A 41 9.65 4.48 17.24
CA TRP A 41 9.94 3.80 15.98
C TRP A 41 8.64 3.39 15.27
N ASP A 42 7.72 2.79 16.02
CA ASP A 42 6.43 2.34 15.49
C ASP A 42 5.65 3.54 14.94
N ASP A 43 5.58 4.64 15.70
CA ASP A 43 4.88 5.84 15.27
C ASP A 43 5.50 6.42 14.01
N ARG A 44 6.84 6.40 13.92
CA ARG A 44 7.55 6.91 12.74
C ARG A 44 7.21 6.09 11.50
N MET A 45 7.17 4.76 11.64
CA MET A 45 6.81 3.88 10.52
C MET A 45 5.35 4.10 10.11
N ARG A 46 4.45 4.21 11.08
CA ARG A 46 3.03 4.47 10.82
C ARG A 46 2.83 5.80 10.11
N ASN A 47 3.55 6.84 10.53
CA ASN A 47 3.47 8.14 9.88
C ASN A 47 3.99 8.10 8.45
N THR A 48 5.06 7.35 8.21
CA THR A 48 5.59 7.16 6.85
C THR A 48 4.56 6.49 5.96
N VAL A 49 3.91 5.43 6.46
CA VAL A 49 2.87 4.72 5.71
C VAL A 49 1.68 5.65 5.44
N ALA A 50 1.24 6.41 6.45
CA ALA A 50 0.10 7.32 6.29
C ALA A 50 0.37 8.39 5.23
N ARG A 51 1.56 8.98 5.25
CA ARG A 51 1.93 10.00 4.25
C ARG A 51 2.00 9.40 2.85
N SER A 52 2.53 8.17 2.75
CA SER A 52 2.60 7.48 1.46
C SER A 52 1.19 7.19 0.93
N LEU A 53 0.30 6.73 1.80
CA LEU A 53 -1.09 6.46 1.43
C LEU A 53 -1.80 7.74 0.99
N ASP A 54 -1.56 8.86 1.67
CA ASP A 54 -2.16 10.14 1.30
C ASP A 54 -1.66 10.61 -0.07
N ALA A 55 -0.37 10.41 -0.35
CA ALA A 55 0.19 10.72 -1.67
C ALA A 55 -0.43 9.83 -2.75
N LEU A 56 -0.62 8.54 -2.45
CA LEU A 56 -1.25 7.61 -3.38
C LEU A 56 -2.73 7.94 -3.60
N GLU A 57 -3.41 8.47 -2.59
CA GLU A 57 -4.79 8.94 -2.74
C GLU A 57 -4.85 10.06 -3.80
N THR A 58 -3.91 10.99 -3.75
CA THR A 58 -3.82 12.06 -4.74
C THR A 58 -3.50 11.48 -6.13
N ASP A 59 -2.56 10.57 -6.21
CA ASP A 59 -2.16 9.95 -7.48
C ASP A 59 -3.28 9.09 -8.07
N ALA A 60 -4.12 8.48 -7.22
CA ALA A 60 -5.18 7.58 -7.66
C ALA A 60 -6.21 8.26 -8.56
N ALA A 61 -6.33 9.58 -8.48
CA ALA A 61 -7.23 10.33 -9.34
C ALA A 61 -6.87 10.17 -10.83
N SER A 62 -5.61 9.86 -11.14
CA SER A 62 -5.15 9.66 -12.50
C SER A 62 -4.99 8.18 -12.89
N PHE A 63 -5.27 7.26 -11.98
CA PHE A 63 -5.16 5.82 -12.27
C PHE A 63 -6.32 5.37 -13.17
N ASP A 64 -5.98 4.53 -14.14
CA ASP A 64 -6.97 3.90 -15.02
C ASP A 64 -6.87 2.39 -14.83
N PRO A 65 -7.82 1.77 -14.10
CA PRO A 65 -7.74 0.33 -13.84
C PRO A 65 -7.88 -0.53 -15.09
N SER A 66 -8.38 0.02 -16.21
CA SER A 66 -8.44 -0.70 -17.46
C SER A 66 -7.11 -0.70 -18.22
N LYS A 67 -6.17 0.15 -17.82
CA LYS A 67 -4.85 0.27 -18.44
C LYS A 67 -3.78 0.15 -17.36
N PRO A 68 -3.57 -1.05 -16.80
CA PRO A 68 -2.63 -1.22 -15.70
C PRO A 68 -1.20 -0.93 -16.13
N ASP A 69 -0.45 -0.30 -15.26
CA ASP A 69 0.97 -0.03 -15.42
C ASP A 69 1.70 -0.45 -14.15
N LEU A 70 3.03 -0.36 -14.16
CA LEU A 70 3.83 -0.77 -13.03
C LEU A 70 3.47 0.00 -11.75
N GLY A 71 3.17 1.30 -11.87
CA GLY A 71 2.77 2.12 -10.73
C GLY A 71 1.49 1.60 -10.08
N GLN A 72 0.48 1.29 -10.89
CA GLN A 72 -0.78 0.76 -10.38
C GLN A 72 -0.61 -0.64 -9.80
N ILE A 73 0.15 -1.50 -10.47
CA ILE A 73 0.38 -2.87 -10.00
C ILE A 73 1.09 -2.85 -8.65
N THR A 74 2.15 -2.05 -8.52
CA THR A 74 2.91 -1.95 -7.28
C THR A 74 2.05 -1.37 -6.15
N THR A 75 1.23 -0.36 -6.46
CA THR A 75 0.29 0.22 -5.49
C THR A 75 -0.72 -0.82 -5.02
N ALA A 76 -1.30 -1.59 -5.95
CA ALA A 76 -2.29 -2.60 -5.60
C ALA A 76 -1.69 -3.68 -4.70
N CYS A 77 -0.48 -4.10 -4.98
CA CYS A 77 0.22 -5.07 -4.13
C CYS A 77 0.42 -4.52 -2.72
N GLY A 78 0.84 -3.25 -2.62
CA GLY A 78 1.08 -2.60 -1.35
C GLY A 78 -0.18 -2.45 -0.49
N VAL A 79 -1.22 -1.84 -1.06
CA VAL A 79 -2.46 -1.62 -0.29
C VAL A 79 -3.19 -2.92 -0.03
N GLY A 80 -3.11 -3.89 -0.93
CA GLY A 80 -3.69 -5.22 -0.73
C GLY A 80 -3.03 -5.94 0.44
N TRP A 81 -1.72 -5.84 0.57
CA TRP A 81 -1.00 -6.45 1.68
C TRP A 81 -1.36 -5.76 3.01
N ILE A 82 -1.47 -4.44 3.01
CA ILE A 82 -1.88 -3.68 4.20
C ILE A 82 -3.28 -4.12 4.65
N GLU A 83 -4.21 -4.26 3.70
CA GLU A 83 -5.58 -4.70 4.02
C GLU A 83 -5.61 -6.14 4.53
N PHE A 84 -4.81 -7.01 3.91
CA PHE A 84 -4.72 -8.40 4.34
C PHE A 84 -4.21 -8.52 5.78
N ARG A 85 -3.36 -7.60 6.22
CA ARG A 85 -2.77 -7.59 7.57
C ARG A 85 -3.39 -6.52 8.47
N LEU A 86 -4.63 -6.12 8.18
CA LEU A 86 -5.30 -5.04 8.93
C LEU A 86 -5.30 -5.28 10.44
N GLU A 87 -5.61 -6.49 10.87
CA GLU A 87 -5.69 -6.80 12.31
C GLU A 87 -4.35 -6.61 13.01
N THR A 88 -3.27 -7.03 12.37
CA THR A 88 -1.93 -6.92 12.95
C THR A 88 -1.41 -5.49 12.91
N LEU A 89 -1.56 -4.83 11.76
CA LEU A 89 -1.01 -3.49 11.56
C LEU A 89 -1.85 -2.40 12.21
N GLY A 90 -3.17 -2.60 12.24
CA GLY A 90 -4.09 -1.55 12.71
C GLY A 90 -4.14 -0.36 11.77
N ILE A 91 -3.80 -0.57 10.49
CA ILE A 91 -3.82 0.50 9.47
C ILE A 91 -4.92 0.17 8.47
N ASP A 92 -5.93 1.04 8.38
CA ASP A 92 -6.97 0.96 7.36
C ASP A 92 -6.64 1.96 6.25
N PHE A 93 -6.15 1.45 5.10
CA PHE A 93 -5.77 2.34 4.01
C PHE A 93 -6.96 3.08 3.43
N ARG A 94 -8.16 2.56 3.63
CA ARG A 94 -9.39 3.15 3.06
C ARG A 94 -9.88 4.37 3.82
N ASP A 95 -9.52 4.49 5.10
CA ASP A 95 -9.99 5.57 5.95
C ASP A 95 -9.52 6.93 5.41
N GLY A 96 -10.49 7.77 5.03
CA GLY A 96 -10.19 9.08 4.47
C GLY A 96 -9.59 9.07 3.07
N ARG A 97 -9.63 7.93 2.38
CA ARG A 97 -9.01 7.78 1.05
C ARG A 97 -9.99 7.14 0.06
N PRO A 98 -11.07 7.86 -0.28
CA PRO A 98 -12.12 7.28 -1.13
C PRO A 98 -11.68 7.00 -2.56
N THR A 99 -10.80 7.83 -3.14
CA THR A 99 -10.35 7.63 -4.52
C THR A 99 -9.48 6.39 -4.64
N LEU A 100 -8.52 6.23 -3.74
CA LEU A 100 -7.66 5.06 -3.70
C LEU A 100 -8.48 3.79 -3.42
N SER A 101 -9.43 3.87 -2.49
CA SER A 101 -10.29 2.75 -2.13
C SER A 101 -11.14 2.29 -3.32
N ALA A 102 -11.80 3.22 -4.01
CA ALA A 102 -12.64 2.90 -5.17
C ALA A 102 -11.79 2.32 -6.31
N TRP A 103 -10.63 2.90 -6.56
CA TRP A 103 -9.72 2.38 -7.59
C TRP A 103 -9.29 0.94 -7.25
N PHE A 104 -8.92 0.70 -5.99
CA PHE A 104 -8.46 -0.62 -5.58
C PHE A 104 -9.55 -1.67 -5.74
N ASP A 105 -10.81 -1.34 -5.42
CA ASP A 105 -11.92 -2.26 -5.58
C ASP A 105 -12.10 -2.66 -7.05
N THR A 106 -12.03 -1.69 -7.96
CA THR A 106 -12.14 -1.94 -9.39
C THR A 106 -10.95 -2.75 -9.90
N PHE A 107 -9.74 -2.36 -9.48
CA PHE A 107 -8.51 -3.01 -9.92
C PHE A 107 -8.46 -4.46 -9.44
N SER A 108 -8.81 -4.71 -8.18
CA SER A 108 -8.73 -6.04 -7.59
C SER A 108 -9.81 -6.99 -8.13
N ALA A 109 -10.83 -6.46 -8.79
CA ALA A 109 -11.84 -7.29 -9.48
C ALA A 109 -11.28 -7.94 -10.75
N ARG A 110 -10.14 -7.49 -11.25
CA ARG A 110 -9.49 -8.11 -12.41
C ARG A 110 -9.06 -9.52 -12.03
N GLU A 111 -9.23 -10.44 -12.97
CA GLU A 111 -8.96 -11.86 -12.71
C GLU A 111 -7.50 -12.11 -12.30
N SER A 112 -6.56 -11.47 -12.97
CA SER A 112 -5.14 -11.64 -12.65
C SER A 112 -4.83 -11.18 -11.22
N MET A 113 -5.46 -10.12 -10.75
CA MET A 113 -5.24 -9.63 -9.40
C MET A 113 -5.87 -10.58 -8.37
N LYS A 114 -7.07 -11.07 -8.64
CA LYS A 114 -7.73 -12.06 -7.77
C LYS A 114 -6.85 -13.29 -7.59
N ASN A 115 -6.23 -13.75 -8.67
CA ASN A 115 -5.41 -14.96 -8.63
C ASN A 115 -4.10 -14.76 -7.88
N SER A 116 -3.62 -13.52 -7.77
CA SER A 116 -2.37 -13.22 -7.09
C SER A 116 -2.53 -12.76 -5.64
N MET A 117 -3.76 -12.56 -5.18
CA MET A 117 -4.00 -12.13 -3.80
C MET A 117 -3.69 -13.24 -2.81
N PRO A 118 -3.08 -12.91 -1.65
CA PRO A 118 -2.84 -13.89 -0.61
C PRO A 118 -4.16 -14.49 -0.12
N LYS A 119 -4.12 -15.77 0.22
CA LYS A 119 -5.29 -16.45 0.78
C LYS A 119 -5.16 -16.47 2.30
N ALA A 120 -6.29 -16.27 2.98
CA ALA A 120 -6.34 -16.40 4.44
C ALA A 120 -6.19 -17.87 4.81
N HIS A 121 -5.48 -18.13 5.90
CA HIS A 121 -5.27 -19.49 6.43
C HIS A 121 -5.79 -19.57 7.85
#